data_5de12c730ec4ed16a0162534ea3ef1b0
#
_entry.id   5de12c730ec4ed16a0162534ea3ef1b0
#
_cell.length_a   1.000
_cell.length_b   1.000
_cell.length_c   1.000
_cell.angle_alpha   90.00
_cell.angle_beta   90.00
_cell.angle_gamma   90.00
#
_symmetry.space_group_name_H-M   'P 1'
#
loop_
_entity.id
_entity.type
_entity.pdbx_description
1 polymer ?
#
loop_
_entity_poly.entity_id
_entity_poly.type
_entity_poly.pdbx_seq_one_letter_code
_entity_poly.pdbx_strand_id
1 'polypeptide(L)'
;MVVVRLVFQAKSGKAEEVVEGFKQGAEMMQRIAGPNAKVRILTDLSGPFDTVVQEVELASLAEWEQLRAKTFSDSEFKQMQEVSESPFASGRTEFYTLEATF
;
A
#
# COMPACT_ATOMS: atom_id res chain seq x y z
N MET A 1 -12.17 4.64 -12.84
CA MET A 1 -11.10 3.91 -12.15
C MET A 1 -10.10 4.86 -11.57
N VAL A 2 -9.69 4.58 -10.37
CA VAL A 2 -8.72 5.37 -9.63
C VAL A 2 -7.56 4.46 -9.24
N VAL A 3 -6.34 4.97 -9.35
CA VAL A 3 -5.15 4.27 -8.86
C VAL A 3 -4.57 5.08 -7.70
N VAL A 4 -4.46 4.44 -6.54
CA VAL A 4 -3.84 5.02 -5.36
C VAL A 4 -2.44 4.44 -5.24
N ARG A 5 -1.43 5.30 -5.22
CA ARG A 5 -0.04 4.89 -5.07
C ARG A 5 0.48 5.33 -3.72
N LEU A 6 0.85 4.36 -2.92
CA LEU A 6 1.52 4.59 -1.64
C LEU A 6 3.02 4.38 -1.89
N VAL A 7 3.78 5.46 -1.90
CA VAL A 7 5.21 5.44 -2.19
C VAL A 7 5.98 5.65 -0.90
N PHE A 8 6.75 4.64 -0.51
CA PHE A 8 7.50 4.69 0.75
C PHE A 8 8.99 4.52 0.48
N GLN A 9 9.77 5.32 1.19
CA GLN A 9 11.19 5.16 1.27
C GLN A 9 11.50 4.40 2.55
N ALA A 10 12.03 3.20 2.43
CA ALA A 10 12.44 2.41 3.58
C ALA A 10 13.79 2.93 4.11
N LYS A 11 14.05 2.68 5.37
CA LYS A 11 15.38 2.89 5.95
C LYS A 11 16.36 1.94 5.26
N SER A 12 17.63 2.32 5.21
CA SER A 12 18.66 1.53 4.56
C SER A 12 18.63 0.07 5.03
N GLY A 13 18.55 -0.85 4.07
CA GLY A 13 18.51 -2.29 4.33
C GLY A 13 17.18 -2.83 4.84
N LYS A 14 16.13 -2.01 4.88
CA LYS A 14 14.81 -2.40 5.40
C LYS A 14 13.74 -2.61 4.34
N ALA A 15 14.10 -2.53 3.06
CA ALA A 15 13.12 -2.66 1.96
C ALA A 15 12.37 -3.99 2.00
N GLU A 16 13.05 -5.11 2.26
CA GLU A 16 12.40 -6.42 2.32
C GLU A 16 11.37 -6.49 3.44
N GLU A 17 11.68 -5.90 4.58
CA GLU A 17 10.77 -5.83 5.72
C GLU A 17 9.51 -5.04 5.36
N VAL A 18 9.68 -3.91 4.65
CA VAL A 18 8.57 -3.10 4.15
C VAL A 18 7.73 -3.89 3.14
N VAL A 19 8.38 -4.60 2.22
CA VAL A 19 7.68 -5.44 1.23
C VAL A 19 6.82 -6.50 1.92
N GLU A 20 7.37 -7.19 2.92
CA GLU A 20 6.62 -8.21 3.64
C GLU A 20 5.41 -7.62 4.37
N GLY A 21 5.59 -6.47 5.00
CA GLY A 21 4.48 -5.75 5.64
C GLY A 21 3.40 -5.36 4.64
N PHE A 22 3.80 -4.88 3.46
CA PHE A 22 2.86 -4.51 2.41
C PHE A 22 2.12 -5.72 1.85
N LYS A 23 2.79 -6.87 1.70
CA LYS A 23 2.12 -8.10 1.27
C LYS A 23 1.03 -8.52 2.24
N GLN A 24 1.33 -8.48 3.53
CA GLN A 24 0.34 -8.79 4.57
C GLN A 24 -0.83 -7.79 4.53
N GLY A 25 -0.53 -6.51 4.39
CA GLY A 25 -1.53 -5.46 4.26
C GLY A 25 -2.39 -5.63 3.01
N ALA A 26 -1.78 -6.01 1.89
CA ALA A 26 -2.49 -6.24 0.63
C ALA A 26 -3.47 -7.41 0.74
N GLU A 27 -3.05 -8.51 1.37
CA GLU A 27 -3.93 -9.64 1.63
C GLU A 27 -5.14 -9.23 2.47
N MET A 28 -4.90 -8.41 3.48
CA MET A 28 -5.95 -7.86 4.33
C MET A 28 -6.90 -6.97 3.54
N MET A 29 -6.37 -6.08 2.71
CA MET A 29 -7.20 -5.21 1.85
C MET A 29 -8.08 -6.02 0.91
N GLN A 30 -7.56 -7.09 0.33
CA GLN A 30 -8.33 -7.95 -0.55
C GLN A 30 -9.45 -8.68 0.18
N ARG A 31 -9.21 -9.11 1.42
CA ARG A 31 -10.27 -9.70 2.24
C ARG A 31 -11.40 -8.72 2.52
N ILE A 32 -11.04 -7.48 2.80
CA ILE A 32 -12.00 -6.43 3.14
C ILE A 32 -12.75 -5.94 1.92
N ALA A 33 -12.04 -5.65 0.84
CA ALA A 33 -12.61 -5.08 -0.39
C ALA A 33 -13.16 -6.13 -1.34
N GLY A 34 -12.76 -7.39 -1.16
CA GLY A 34 -13.13 -8.46 -2.07
C GLY A 34 -12.36 -8.37 -3.39
N PRO A 35 -12.85 -9.04 -4.45
CA PRO A 35 -12.12 -9.15 -5.72
C PRO A 35 -12.08 -7.85 -6.53
N ASN A 36 -12.76 -6.80 -6.07
CA ASN A 36 -12.82 -5.53 -6.81
C ASN A 36 -11.57 -4.68 -6.63
N ALA A 37 -10.76 -4.96 -5.61
CA ALA A 37 -9.51 -4.23 -5.39
C ALA A 37 -8.36 -5.01 -6.01
N LYS A 38 -7.59 -4.31 -6.86
CA LYS A 38 -6.35 -4.85 -7.43
C LYS A 38 -5.18 -4.18 -6.75
N VAL A 39 -4.35 -4.97 -6.10
CA VAL A 39 -3.20 -4.45 -5.33
C VAL A 39 -1.92 -5.00 -5.93
N ARG A 40 -0.97 -4.10 -6.18
CA ARG A 40 0.35 -4.46 -6.69
C ARG A 40 1.41 -3.84 -5.81
N ILE A 41 2.51 -4.56 -5.62
CA ILE A 41 3.65 -4.09 -4.85
C ILE A 41 4.86 -4.09 -5.75
N LEU A 42 5.54 -2.94 -5.80
CA LEU A 42 6.70 -2.73 -6.67
C LEU A 42 7.87 -2.27 -5.83
N THR A 43 9.07 -2.62 -6.29
CA THR A 43 10.31 -2.10 -5.72
C THR A 43 11.12 -1.48 -6.84
N ASP A 44 11.96 -0.51 -6.52
CA ASP A 44 12.75 0.17 -7.53
C ASP A 44 13.90 -0.70 -8.05
N LEU A 45 14.09 -0.68 -9.35
CA LEU A 45 15.26 -1.27 -9.99
C LEU A 45 16.38 -0.23 -10.14
N SER A 46 15.97 1.04 -10.25
CA SER A 46 16.88 2.18 -10.29
C SER A 46 16.17 3.39 -9.72
N GLY A 47 16.91 4.36 -9.24
CA GLY A 47 16.37 5.53 -8.57
C GLY A 47 16.84 5.58 -7.12
N PRO A 48 16.10 6.23 -6.23
CA PRO A 48 16.40 6.18 -4.80
C PRO A 48 16.33 4.74 -4.31
N PHE A 49 17.36 4.29 -3.60
CA PHE A 49 17.39 2.93 -3.08
C PHE A 49 16.28 2.72 -2.03
N ASP A 50 15.85 1.47 -1.87
CA ASP A 50 14.90 1.05 -0.85
C ASP A 50 13.52 1.70 -1.00
N THR A 51 13.08 1.96 -2.24
CA THR A 51 11.74 2.47 -2.52
C THR A 51 10.77 1.31 -2.70
N VAL A 52 9.67 1.36 -1.98
CA VAL A 52 8.58 0.36 -2.09
C VAL A 52 7.30 1.08 -2.41
N VAL A 53 6.61 0.63 -3.46
CA VAL A 53 5.36 1.24 -3.93
C VAL A 53 4.25 0.21 -3.85
N GLN A 54 3.12 0.61 -3.27
CA GLN A 54 1.89 -0.17 -3.32
C GLN A 54 0.88 0.59 -4.16
N GLU A 55 0.36 -0.07 -5.20
CA GLU A 55 -0.70 0.49 -6.04
C GLU A 55 -2.00 -0.25 -5.75
N VAL A 56 -3.06 0.52 -5.49
CA VAL A 56 -4.39 -0.03 -5.28
C VAL A 56 -5.31 0.56 -6.35
N GLU A 57 -5.91 -0.30 -7.16
CA GLU A 57 -6.81 0.10 -8.24
C GLU A 57 -8.24 -0.18 -7.79
N LEU A 58 -9.08 0.85 -7.80
CA LEU A 58 -10.45 0.81 -7.34
C LEU A 58 -11.36 1.58 -8.30
N ALA A 59 -12.67 1.39 -8.17
CA ALA A 59 -13.63 2.07 -9.04
C ALA A 59 -13.71 3.57 -8.74
N SER A 60 -13.53 3.99 -7.49
CA SER A 60 -13.70 5.39 -7.10
C SER A 60 -12.90 5.74 -5.85
N LEU A 61 -12.74 7.04 -5.61
CA LEU A 61 -12.14 7.53 -4.35
C LEU A 61 -13.00 7.18 -3.14
N ALA A 62 -14.32 7.14 -3.31
CA ALA A 62 -15.21 6.74 -2.21
C ALA A 62 -14.92 5.32 -1.75
N GLU A 63 -14.67 4.40 -2.69
CA GLU A 63 -14.27 3.03 -2.35
C GLU A 63 -12.93 3.00 -1.63
N TRP A 64 -11.99 3.83 -2.04
CA TRP A 64 -10.71 3.94 -1.36
C TRP A 64 -10.89 4.40 0.10
N GLU A 65 -11.70 5.42 0.31
CA GLU A 65 -11.95 5.92 1.66
C GLU A 65 -12.60 4.86 2.56
N GLN A 66 -13.55 4.11 2.01
CA GLN A 66 -14.19 3.02 2.73
C GLN A 66 -13.19 1.91 3.07
N LEU A 67 -12.38 1.51 2.11
CA LEU A 67 -11.36 0.49 2.31
C LEU A 67 -10.34 0.93 3.36
N ARG A 68 -9.88 2.16 3.28
CA ARG A 68 -8.93 2.74 4.22
C ARG A 68 -9.49 2.74 5.64
N ALA A 69 -10.73 3.20 5.80
CA ALA A 69 -11.39 3.24 7.11
C ALA A 69 -11.54 1.84 7.71
N LYS A 70 -11.98 0.87 6.91
CA LYS A 70 -12.13 -0.51 7.36
C LYS A 70 -10.80 -1.15 7.72
N THR A 71 -9.76 -0.88 6.94
CA THR A 71 -8.42 -1.40 7.19
C THR A 71 -7.87 -0.85 8.50
N PHE A 72 -7.97 0.45 8.73
CA PHE A 72 -7.45 1.06 9.95
C PHE A 72 -8.23 0.67 11.20
N SER A 73 -9.48 0.25 11.07
CA SER A 73 -10.28 -0.23 12.20
C SER A 73 -10.08 -1.72 12.48
N ASP A 74 -9.41 -2.44 11.60
CA ASP A 74 -9.17 -3.87 11.73
C ASP A 74 -8.13 -4.15 12.84
N SER A 75 -8.45 -5.09 13.73
CA SER A 75 -7.59 -5.40 14.88
C SER A 75 -6.25 -6.01 14.47
N GLU A 76 -6.26 -6.83 13.42
CA GLU A 76 -5.05 -7.45 12.88
C GLU A 76 -4.10 -6.39 12.31
N PHE A 77 -4.67 -5.40 11.59
CA PHE A 77 -3.90 -4.28 11.07
C PHE A 77 -3.28 -3.45 12.19
N LYS A 78 -4.04 -3.19 13.26
CA LYS A 78 -3.53 -2.47 14.42
C LYS A 78 -2.37 -3.20 15.07
N GLN A 79 -2.47 -4.53 15.18
CA GLN A 79 -1.38 -5.35 15.71
C GLN A 79 -0.13 -5.28 14.83
N MET A 80 -0.30 -5.24 13.52
CA MET A 80 0.82 -5.11 12.59
C MET A 80 1.55 -3.78 12.73
N GLN A 81 0.87 -2.74 13.19
CA GLN A 81 1.48 -1.42 13.41
C GLN A 81 2.20 -1.30 14.75
N GLU A 82 2.03 -2.24 15.65
CA GLU A 82 2.68 -2.27 16.96
C GLU A 82 4.09 -2.83 16.84
N VAL A 83 4.94 -2.13 16.10
CA VAL A 83 6.36 -2.50 15.99
C VAL A 83 7.20 -1.49 16.75
N SER A 84 8.28 -1.96 17.36
CA SER A 84 9.16 -1.13 18.18
C SER A 84 9.93 -0.09 17.37
N GLU A 85 10.20 -0.38 16.08
CA GLU A 85 10.88 0.53 15.17
C GLU A 85 10.18 0.53 13.82
N SER A 86 9.91 1.73 13.30
CA SER A 86 9.37 1.89 11.97
C SER A 86 10.47 1.62 10.93
N PRO A 87 10.23 0.75 9.92
CA PRO A 87 11.17 0.57 8.83
C PRO A 87 11.14 1.69 7.79
N PHE A 88 10.24 2.66 7.96
CA PHE A 88 10.04 3.74 6.99
C PHE A 88 10.88 4.96 7.32
N ALA A 89 11.52 5.55 6.30
CA ALA A 89 12.17 6.85 6.41
C ALA A 89 11.18 7.96 6.03
N SER A 90 10.37 7.76 4.99
CA SER A 90 9.37 8.72 4.53
C SER A 90 8.33 8.00 3.67
N GLY A 91 7.22 8.69 3.40
CA GLY A 91 6.19 8.16 2.55
C GLY A 91 5.29 9.26 2.01
N ARG A 92 4.61 8.95 0.90
CA ARG A 92 3.61 9.83 0.32
C ARG A 92 2.51 9.01 -0.34
N THR A 93 1.34 9.61 -0.46
CA THR A 93 0.22 9.03 -1.19
C THR A 93 -0.03 9.87 -2.44
N GLU A 94 -0.20 9.19 -3.56
CA GLU A 94 -0.53 9.82 -4.84
C GLU A 94 -1.84 9.22 -5.35
N PHE A 95 -2.69 10.06 -5.90
CA PHE A 95 -3.97 9.63 -6.49
C PHE A 95 -3.97 9.94 -7.97
N TYR A 96 -4.34 8.96 -8.78
CA TYR A 96 -4.41 9.10 -10.23
C TYR A 96 -5.74 8.60 -10.76
N THR A 97 -6.24 9.27 -11.80
CA THR A 97 -7.32 8.73 -12.62
C THR A 97 -6.71 7.81 -13.67
N LEU A 98 -7.25 6.61 -13.79
CA LEU A 98 -6.85 5.71 -14.87
C LEU A 98 -7.55 6.17 -16.15
N GLU A 99 -6.78 6.71 -17.10
CA GLU A 99 -7.32 7.24 -18.34
C GLU A 99 -7.56 6.18 -19.40
N ALA A 100 -6.66 5.19 -19.48
CA ALA A 100 -6.77 4.14 -20.48
C ALA A 100 -5.93 2.92 -20.10
N THR A 101 -6.39 1.76 -20.55
CA THR A 101 -5.63 0.51 -20.49
C THR A 101 -5.67 -0.13 -21.86
N PHE A 102 -4.53 -0.49 -22.40
CA PHE A 102 -4.44 -1.08 -23.73
C PHE A 102 -4.09 -2.56 -23.67
#